data_020e643959d77901f3a08ce830d572ab
#
_entry.id   020e643959d77901f3a08ce830d572ab
#
_cell.length_a   1.000
_cell.length_b   1.000
_cell.length_c   1.000
_cell.angle_alpha   90.00
_cell.angle_beta   90.00
_cell.angle_gamma   90.00
#
_symmetry.space_group_name_H-M   'P 1'
#
loop_
_entity.id
_entity.type
_entity.pdbx_description
1 polymer ?
#
loop_
_entity_poly.entity_id
_entity_poly.type
_entity_poly.pdbx_seq_one_letter_code
_entity_poly.pdbx_strand_id
1 'polypeptide(L)'
;MKRKNKAKTETASSGPVYGGDFDFDTIRMIALDLDGTTLTRSGLTRRTKETLEEAIRRGIQVVIATGRVYASLPEPVKKLQGLRYIITSNGAHISDAA
;
A
#
# COMPACT_ATOMS: atom_id res chain seq x y z
N MET A 1 -25.47 0.07 4.17
CA MET A 1 -25.26 -1.04 4.49
C MET A 1 -24.73 -1.17 5.77
N LYS A 2 -24.84 -2.00 6.37
CA LYS A 2 -24.50 -2.18 7.55
C LYS A 2 -23.45 -3.02 7.79
N ARG A 3 -22.70 -2.94 8.42
CA ARG A 3 -21.73 -3.67 8.59
C ARG A 3 -21.87 -4.42 9.73
N LYS A 4 -21.70 -5.41 9.85
CA LYS A 4 -21.86 -6.21 10.83
C LYS A 4 -20.77 -6.44 11.51
N ASN A 5 -20.53 -6.43 12.33
CA ASN A 5 -19.51 -6.60 12.89
C ASN A 5 -19.43 -7.60 13.76
N LYS A 6 -19.43 -8.47 13.61
CA LYS A 6 -19.38 -9.50 14.30
C LYS A 6 -18.22 -9.89 14.66
N ALA A 7 -17.84 -9.75 15.14
CA ALA A 7 -16.74 -10.03 15.45
C ALA A 7 -16.31 -11.22 15.57
N LYS A 8 -16.29 -11.71 15.42
CA LYS A 8 -15.93 -12.71 15.51
C LYS A 8 -15.02 -13.21 15.78
N THR A 9 -14.68 -13.12 16.03
CA THR A 9 -13.90 -13.48 16.21
C THR A 9 -13.46 -14.38 16.54
N GLU A 10 -13.38 -14.76 16.64
CA GLU A 10 -12.96 -15.51 16.90
C GLU A 10 -12.18 -16.11 16.68
N THR A 11 -11.78 -16.06 16.42
CA THR A 11 -11.11 -16.66 16.08
C THR A 11 -10.08 -16.76 16.15
N ALA A 12 -9.74 -16.62 16.51
CA ALA A 12 -8.78 -16.66 16.66
C ALA A 12 -7.95 -17.27 16.31
N SER A 13 -7.72 -17.51 16.04
CA SER A 13 -7.08 -18.24 15.63
C SER A 13 -5.82 -17.96 15.35
N SER A 14 -5.27 -18.45 14.85
CA SER A 14 -4.04 -18.33 14.55
C SER A 14 -3.87 -17.53 13.43
N GLY A 15 -3.05 -16.77 13.26
CA GLY A 15 -2.79 -16.02 12.11
C GLY A 15 -3.74 -14.88 11.95
N PRO A 16 -3.52 -14.09 10.95
CA PRO A 16 -4.35 -12.92 10.72
C PRO A 16 -5.73 -13.30 10.27
N VAL A 17 -6.66 -12.46 10.60
CA VAL A 17 -8.03 -12.65 10.19
C VAL A 17 -8.36 -11.60 9.17
N TYR A 18 -8.76 -12.02 7.99
CA TYR A 18 -9.10 -11.10 6.93
C TYR A 18 -10.55 -11.21 6.55
N GLY A 19 -11.09 -10.21 6.00
CA GLY A 19 -12.45 -10.22 5.56
C GLY A 19 -13.37 -10.33 6.73
N GLY A 20 -14.15 -11.33 6.79
CA GLY A 20 -15.09 -11.45 7.85
C GLY A 20 -15.90 -10.19 7.98
N ASP A 21 -15.72 -9.45 9.03
CA ASP A 21 -16.45 -8.24 9.26
C ASP A 21 -15.85 -7.00 8.67
N PHE A 22 -14.70 -7.11 8.03
CA PHE A 22 -14.03 -5.95 7.52
C PHE A 22 -14.70 -5.43 6.26
N ASP A 23 -14.95 -4.14 6.24
CA ASP A 23 -15.57 -3.52 5.09
C ASP A 23 -14.51 -2.87 4.22
N PHE A 24 -14.14 -3.56 3.15
CA PHE A 24 -13.09 -3.09 2.25
C PHE A 24 -13.48 -1.80 1.53
N ASP A 25 -14.78 -1.50 1.48
CA ASP A 25 -15.20 -0.28 0.80
C ASP A 25 -14.86 0.98 1.58
N THR A 26 -14.43 0.85 2.83
CA THR A 26 -14.06 1.99 3.63
C THR A 26 -12.59 2.36 3.51
N ILE A 27 -11.81 1.56 2.79
CA ILE A 27 -10.39 1.84 2.64
C ILE A 27 -10.21 3.07 1.77
N ARG A 28 -9.39 4.01 2.25
CA ARG A 28 -9.11 5.23 1.50
C ARG A 28 -7.62 5.38 1.21
N MET A 29 -6.78 4.69 1.92
CA MET A 29 -5.35 4.80 1.75
C MET A 29 -4.68 3.46 1.99
N ILE A 30 -3.65 3.17 1.22
CA ILE A 30 -2.84 1.98 1.39
C ILE A 30 -1.40 2.44 1.50
N ALA A 31 -0.71 2.03 2.55
CA ALA A 31 0.70 2.32 2.72
C ALA A 31 1.47 1.03 2.49
N LEU A 32 2.45 1.07 1.62
CA LEU A 32 3.19 -0.12 1.19
C LEU A 32 4.68 0.02 1.44
N ASP A 33 5.26 -1.05 1.95
CA ASP A 33 6.71 -1.15 2.03
C ASP A 33 7.24 -1.51 0.65
N LEU A 34 8.49 -1.24 0.37
CA LEU A 34 9.08 -1.54 -0.92
C LEU A 34 9.81 -2.87 -0.94
N ASP A 35 10.91 -2.95 -0.25
CA ASP A 35 11.81 -4.10 -0.39
C ASP A 35 11.18 -5.37 0.14
N GLY A 36 11.08 -6.38 -0.71
CA GLY A 36 10.51 -7.64 -0.33
C GLY A 36 8.99 -7.65 -0.30
N THR A 37 8.37 -6.53 -0.58
CA THR A 37 6.91 -6.42 -0.58
C THR A 37 6.41 -5.95 -1.94
N THR A 38 6.61 -4.69 -2.23
CA THR A 38 6.20 -4.12 -3.52
C THR A 38 7.25 -4.38 -4.58
N LEU A 39 8.52 -4.40 -4.19
CA LEU A 39 9.61 -4.71 -5.09
C LEU A 39 10.05 -6.13 -4.89
N THR A 40 10.19 -6.88 -5.98
CA THR A 40 10.75 -8.22 -5.95
C THR A 40 12.19 -8.11 -6.42
N ARG A 41 12.86 -9.27 -6.55
CA ARG A 41 14.17 -9.29 -7.12
C ARG A 41 14.19 -8.70 -8.48
N SER A 42 13.11 -8.80 -9.24
CA SER A 42 13.01 -8.26 -10.58
C SER A 42 12.61 -6.79 -10.57
N GLY A 43 12.43 -6.20 -9.41
CA GLY A 43 12.02 -4.82 -9.29
C GLY A 43 10.51 -4.70 -9.22
N LEU A 44 9.97 -3.63 -9.75
CA LEU A 44 8.53 -3.41 -9.76
C LEU A 44 7.95 -4.13 -10.98
N THR A 45 7.13 -5.12 -10.72
CA THR A 45 6.56 -5.88 -11.84
C THR A 45 5.43 -5.09 -12.47
N ARG A 46 5.15 -5.43 -13.73
CA ARG A 46 4.05 -4.78 -14.43
C ARG A 46 2.74 -5.01 -13.70
N ARG A 47 2.52 -6.22 -13.21
CA ARG A 47 1.28 -6.55 -12.54
C ARG A 47 1.08 -5.68 -11.30
N THR A 48 2.13 -5.51 -10.49
CA THR A 48 2.05 -4.67 -9.31
C THR A 48 1.78 -3.22 -9.69
N LYS A 49 2.50 -2.74 -10.71
CA LYS A 49 2.31 -1.38 -11.17
C LYS A 49 0.88 -1.14 -11.60
N GLU A 50 0.33 -2.04 -12.39
CA GLU A 50 -1.03 -1.89 -12.89
C GLU A 50 -2.05 -1.97 -11.78
N THR A 51 -1.81 -2.84 -10.81
CA THR A 51 -2.72 -2.98 -9.68
C THR A 51 -2.75 -1.71 -8.83
N LEU A 52 -1.59 -1.12 -8.59
CA LEU A 52 -1.53 0.11 -7.80
C LEU A 52 -2.17 1.26 -8.55
N GLU A 53 -1.94 1.35 -9.84
CA GLU A 53 -2.54 2.42 -10.62
C GLU A 53 -4.05 2.26 -10.72
N GLU A 54 -4.52 1.03 -10.72
CA GLU A 54 -5.95 0.80 -10.72
C GLU A 54 -6.57 1.21 -9.38
N ALA A 55 -5.89 0.94 -8.27
CA ALA A 55 -6.36 1.37 -6.96
C ALA A 55 -6.46 2.88 -6.91
N ILE A 56 -5.46 3.56 -7.47
CA ILE A 56 -5.46 5.01 -7.50
C ILE A 56 -6.62 5.52 -8.33
N ARG A 57 -6.89 4.90 -9.47
CA ARG A 57 -8.01 5.32 -10.30
C ARG A 57 -9.33 5.16 -9.59
N ARG A 58 -9.41 4.25 -8.66
CA ARG A 58 -10.63 4.04 -7.88
C ARG A 58 -10.72 4.91 -6.65
N GLY A 59 -9.80 5.85 -6.51
CA GLY A 59 -9.86 6.83 -5.43
C GLY A 59 -9.11 6.46 -4.18
N ILE A 60 -8.30 5.39 -4.22
CA ILE A 60 -7.51 5.01 -3.07
C ILE A 60 -6.17 5.71 -3.16
N GLN A 61 -5.74 6.34 -2.07
CA GLN A 61 -4.44 6.98 -2.03
C GLN A 61 -3.40 5.92 -1.76
N VAL A 62 -2.35 5.88 -2.57
CA VAL A 62 -1.27 4.93 -2.40
C VAL A 62 -0.05 5.68 -1.91
N VAL A 63 0.52 5.19 -0.82
CA VAL A 63 1.67 5.80 -0.17
C VAL A 63 2.76 4.75 -0.07
N ILE A 64 3.98 5.11 -0.39
CA ILE A 64 5.12 4.23 -0.24
C ILE A 64 5.82 4.60 1.06
N ALA A 65 6.15 3.60 1.87
CA ALA A 65 6.86 3.84 3.12
C ALA A 65 8.07 2.91 3.14
N THR A 66 9.27 3.47 3.19
CA THR A 66 10.49 2.69 3.05
C THR A 66 11.60 3.21 3.93
N GLY A 67 12.52 2.33 4.27
CA GLY A 67 13.74 2.73 4.96
C GLY A 67 14.76 3.36 4.03
N ARG A 68 14.57 3.21 2.71
CA ARG A 68 15.53 3.78 1.77
C ARG A 68 15.51 5.30 1.82
N VAL A 69 16.65 5.91 1.47
CA VAL A 69 16.66 7.35 1.27
C VAL A 69 16.06 7.62 -0.11
N TYR A 70 15.54 8.81 -0.32
CA TYR A 70 14.84 9.13 -1.56
C TYR A 70 15.71 8.91 -2.79
N ALA A 71 16.97 9.26 -2.70
CA ALA A 71 17.88 9.14 -3.84
C ALA A 71 18.08 7.69 -4.30
N SER A 72 17.83 6.72 -3.43
CA SER A 72 18.02 5.33 -3.81
C SER A 72 16.74 4.65 -4.26
N LEU A 73 15.65 5.39 -4.47
CA LEU A 73 14.42 4.80 -4.96
C LEU A 73 14.57 4.44 -6.43
N PRO A 74 14.07 3.26 -6.82
CA PRO A 74 14.09 2.89 -8.24
C PRO A 74 13.22 3.84 -9.05
N GLU A 75 13.66 4.15 -10.25
CA GLU A 75 12.89 5.04 -11.12
C GLU A 75 11.46 4.58 -11.37
N PRO A 76 11.19 3.30 -11.58
CA PRO A 76 9.80 2.88 -11.79
C PRO A 76 8.88 3.23 -10.63
N VAL A 77 9.40 3.24 -9.41
CA VAL A 77 8.61 3.62 -8.25
C VAL A 77 8.29 5.10 -8.29
N LYS A 78 9.29 5.92 -8.61
CA LYS A 78 9.08 7.35 -8.67
C LYS A 78 8.13 7.74 -9.77
N LYS A 79 8.01 6.90 -10.79
CA LYS A 79 7.17 7.19 -11.95
C LYS A 79 5.77 6.62 -11.86
N LEU A 80 5.40 6.02 -10.72
CA LEU A 80 4.05 5.53 -10.58
C LEU A 80 3.06 6.69 -10.69
N GLN A 81 2.09 6.52 -11.55
CA GLN A 81 1.11 7.57 -11.79
C GLN A 81 0.16 7.71 -10.63
N GLY A 82 0.07 8.90 -10.11
CA GLY A 82 -0.91 9.20 -9.06
C GLY A 82 -0.48 8.84 -7.65
N LEU A 83 0.77 8.45 -7.47
CA LEU A 83 1.28 8.17 -6.14
C LEU A 83 1.16 9.44 -5.29
N ARG A 84 0.66 9.30 -4.06
CA ARG A 84 0.37 10.48 -3.25
C ARG A 84 1.56 10.95 -2.44
N TYR A 85 2.08 10.08 -1.58
CA TYR A 85 3.23 10.43 -0.76
C TYR A 85 4.27 9.34 -0.78
N ILE A 86 5.51 9.72 -0.61
CA ILE A 86 6.60 8.78 -0.44
C ILE A 86 7.26 9.10 0.88
N ILE A 87 7.26 8.14 1.80
CA ILE A 87 7.88 8.29 3.10
C ILE A 87 9.18 7.52 3.04
N THR A 88 10.29 8.21 3.23
CA THR A 88 11.61 7.62 3.09
C THR A 88 12.39 7.78 4.38
N SER A 89 13.55 7.16 4.43
CA SER A 89 14.46 7.23 5.57
C SER A 89 13.74 6.88 6.88
N ASN A 90 12.96 5.81 6.83
CA ASN A 90 12.21 5.32 8.00
C ASN A 90 11.32 6.40 8.63
N GLY A 91 10.75 7.25 7.82
CA GLY A 91 9.84 8.27 8.30
C GLY A 91 10.46 9.62 8.51
N ALA A 92 11.77 9.73 8.32
CA ALA A 92 12.44 11.01 8.54
C ALA A 92 12.15 12.02 7.43
N HIS A 93 11.65 11.54 6.29
CA HIS A 93 11.39 12.43 5.16
C HIS A 93 10.10 12.02 4.46
N ILE A 94 9.25 12.97 4.18
CA ILE A 94 8.01 12.73 3.48
C ILE A 94 7.95 13.65 2.28
N SER A 95 7.78 13.06 1.10
CA SER A 95 7.68 13.82 -0.13
C SER A 95 6.26 13.75 -0.64
N ASP A 96 5.75 14.87 -1.12
CA ASP A 96 4.46 14.89 -1.79
C ASP A 96 4.75 14.59 -3.25
N ALA A 97 4.29 13.46 -3.72
CA ALA A 97 4.57 13.02 -5.06
C ALA A 97 3.54 13.51 -6.09
N ALA A 98 2.51 14.16 -5.62
CA ALA A 98 1.44 14.62 -6.51
C ALA A 98 1.84 15.84 -7.35
#